data_99046d86a91ca50608fdf54870d8896f
#
_entry.id   99046d86a91ca50608fdf54870d8896f
#
_cell.length_a   1.000
_cell.length_b   1.000
_cell.length_c   1.000
_cell.angle_alpha   90.00
_cell.angle_beta   90.00
_cell.angle_gamma   90.00
#
_symmetry.space_group_name_H-M   'P 1'
#
loop_
_entity.id
_entity.type
_entity.pdbx_description
1 polymer ?
#
loop_
_entity_poly.entity_id
_entity_poly.type
_entity_poly.pdbx_seq_one_letter_code
_entity_poly.pdbx_strand_id
1 'polypeptide(L)'
;AEGGHALGRFETSALCAEVLLGFLTFTGSLMAAGKLQELKFIPSRPVTYKGQNVVNLSLLGIAVFCCVLLVIDGARFQHLFPVVVILALLFGVLLIIPIGGADMPTVISLLNSYAGLSAVAMGFVMGNKLLITAGALDGSSGLILSIIMCKAMNRSFANVLFGAFGKVQRAEAAAENKIIRSATPRDAAELMENASLVVIVPGYGMAVAQA
;
A
#
# COMPACT_ATOMS: atom_id res chain seq x y z
N ALA A 1 18.31 -9.57 -38.55
CA ALA A 1 18.82 -10.32 -37.41
C ALA A 1 19.90 -9.49 -36.75
N GLU A 2 19.51 -8.51 -35.95
CA GLU A 2 20.44 -7.69 -35.14
C GLU A 2 20.65 -8.42 -33.80
N GLY A 3 21.92 -8.66 -33.48
CA GLY A 3 22.34 -9.37 -32.30
C GLY A 3 21.80 -8.69 -31.03
N GLY A 4 20.89 -9.37 -30.35
CA GLY A 4 20.44 -8.97 -29.03
C GLY A 4 21.67 -8.91 -28.12
N HIS A 5 22.10 -7.70 -27.75
CA HIS A 5 23.08 -7.52 -26.69
C HIS A 5 22.51 -8.21 -25.44
N ALA A 6 23.19 -9.25 -24.98
CA ALA A 6 22.85 -9.87 -23.70
C ALA A 6 22.92 -8.76 -22.64
N LEU A 7 21.80 -8.49 -21.98
CA LEU A 7 21.73 -7.50 -20.91
C LEU A 7 22.80 -7.80 -19.87
N GLY A 8 23.53 -6.77 -19.43
CA GLY A 8 24.48 -6.91 -18.35
C GLY A 8 23.78 -7.26 -17.03
N ARG A 9 24.51 -7.81 -16.06
CA ARG A 9 23.93 -8.17 -14.75
C ARG A 9 23.24 -6.98 -14.07
N PHE A 10 23.78 -5.77 -14.23
CA PHE A 10 23.17 -4.56 -13.71
C PHE A 10 21.83 -4.25 -14.40
N GLU A 11 21.80 -4.29 -15.72
CA GLU A 11 20.57 -4.04 -16.50
C GLU A 11 19.52 -5.09 -16.23
N THR A 12 19.89 -6.36 -16.09
CA THR A 12 18.96 -7.43 -15.68
C THR A 12 18.42 -7.23 -14.28
N SER A 13 19.24 -6.76 -13.33
CA SER A 13 18.78 -6.45 -11.97
C SER A 13 17.81 -5.26 -11.97
N ALA A 14 18.10 -4.22 -12.75
CA ALA A 14 17.21 -3.08 -12.90
C ALA A 14 15.88 -3.48 -13.54
N LEU A 15 15.91 -4.32 -14.58
CA LEU A 15 14.71 -4.85 -15.23
C LEU A 15 13.85 -5.68 -14.25
N CYS A 16 14.48 -6.53 -13.44
CA CYS A 16 13.75 -7.30 -12.42
C CYS A 16 13.10 -6.38 -11.37
N ALA A 17 13.80 -5.34 -10.93
CA ALA A 17 13.25 -4.37 -9.99
C ALA A 17 12.10 -3.58 -10.60
N GLU A 18 12.22 -3.15 -11.84
CA GLU A 18 11.17 -2.48 -12.62
C GLU A 18 9.93 -3.35 -12.72
N VAL A 19 10.08 -4.60 -13.15
CA VAL A 19 8.98 -5.56 -13.31
C VAL A 19 8.27 -5.81 -11.97
N LEU A 20 9.02 -6.05 -10.90
CA LEU A 20 8.42 -6.28 -9.57
C LEU A 20 7.65 -5.06 -9.09
N LEU A 21 8.25 -3.87 -9.11
CA LEU A 21 7.62 -2.64 -8.64
C LEU A 21 6.48 -2.20 -9.55
N GLY A 22 6.66 -2.29 -10.86
CA GLY A 22 5.66 -1.87 -11.85
C GLY A 22 4.38 -2.70 -11.78
N PHE A 23 4.49 -4.04 -11.81
CA PHE A 23 3.31 -4.91 -11.78
C PHE A 23 2.62 -4.94 -10.41
N LEU A 24 3.39 -4.89 -9.32
CA LEU A 24 2.85 -4.70 -7.97
C LEU A 24 2.05 -3.40 -7.88
N THR A 25 2.62 -2.29 -8.38
CA THR A 25 1.97 -0.98 -8.35
C THR A 25 0.72 -0.96 -9.23
N PHE A 26 0.76 -1.59 -10.40
CA PHE A 26 -0.38 -1.68 -11.30
C PHE A 26 -1.59 -2.34 -10.62
N THR A 27 -1.44 -3.56 -10.13
CA THR A 27 -2.55 -4.25 -9.46
C THR A 27 -2.93 -3.63 -8.13
N GLY A 28 -1.95 -3.13 -7.37
CA GLY A 28 -2.19 -2.41 -6.13
C GLY A 28 -3.02 -1.14 -6.35
N SER A 29 -2.73 -0.36 -7.38
CA SER A 29 -3.47 0.85 -7.73
C SER A 29 -4.89 0.54 -8.20
N LEU A 30 -5.09 -0.51 -8.99
CA LEU A 30 -6.43 -0.97 -9.38
C LEU A 30 -7.26 -1.38 -8.17
N MET A 31 -6.67 -2.12 -7.24
CA MET A 31 -7.34 -2.53 -6.00
C MET A 31 -7.66 -1.33 -5.11
N ALA A 32 -6.75 -0.36 -4.98
CA ALA A 32 -6.97 0.85 -4.20
C ALA A 32 -8.10 1.70 -4.81
N ALA A 33 -8.09 1.92 -6.12
CA ALA A 33 -9.15 2.63 -6.84
C ALA A 33 -10.51 1.94 -6.68
N GLY A 34 -10.55 0.61 -6.80
CA GLY A 34 -11.78 -0.16 -6.64
C GLY A 34 -12.34 -0.11 -5.21
N LYS A 35 -11.47 -0.06 -4.18
CA LYS A 35 -11.90 0.13 -2.79
C LYS A 35 -12.46 1.53 -2.54
N LEU A 36 -11.86 2.56 -3.12
CA LEU A 36 -12.34 3.94 -3.00
C LEU A 36 -13.68 4.16 -3.71
N GLN A 37 -13.88 3.50 -4.85
CA GLN A 37 -15.14 3.55 -5.60
C GLN A 37 -16.21 2.62 -5.03
N GLU A 38 -15.91 1.89 -3.95
CA GLU A 38 -16.81 0.92 -3.32
C GLU A 38 -17.40 -0.09 -4.32
N LEU A 39 -16.58 -0.57 -5.25
CA LEU A 39 -17.02 -1.53 -6.24
C LEU A 39 -17.52 -2.81 -5.57
N LYS A 40 -18.67 -3.33 -6.01
CA LYS A 40 -19.34 -4.50 -5.43
C LYS A 40 -18.46 -5.76 -5.34
N PHE A 41 -17.45 -5.87 -6.21
CA PHE A 41 -16.55 -7.02 -6.25
C PHE A 41 -15.34 -6.88 -5.32
N ILE A 42 -15.06 -5.67 -4.81
CA ILE A 42 -13.87 -5.38 -4.00
C ILE A 42 -14.34 -4.95 -2.61
N PRO A 43 -14.03 -5.73 -1.56
CA PRO A 43 -14.46 -5.38 -0.21
C PRO A 43 -13.78 -4.10 0.26
N SER A 44 -14.56 -3.06 0.58
CA SER A 44 -14.06 -1.79 1.11
C SER A 44 -13.50 -1.94 2.53
N ARG A 45 -13.99 -2.95 3.27
CA ARG A 45 -13.48 -3.29 4.61
C ARG A 45 -12.18 -4.07 4.51
N PRO A 46 -11.26 -3.92 5.50
CA PRO A 46 -10.04 -4.69 5.52
C PRO A 46 -10.35 -6.19 5.69
N VAL A 47 -9.87 -7.00 4.76
CA VAL A 47 -9.97 -8.46 4.84
C VAL A 47 -8.65 -9.02 5.31
N THR A 48 -8.64 -9.55 6.53
CA THR A 48 -7.45 -10.16 7.12
C THR A 48 -7.69 -11.65 7.33
N TYR A 49 -6.67 -12.47 7.10
CA TYR A 49 -6.71 -13.90 7.30
C TYR A 49 -5.49 -14.39 8.11
N LYS A 50 -5.66 -15.52 8.81
CA LYS A 50 -4.57 -16.10 9.61
C LYS A 50 -3.41 -16.51 8.70
N GLY A 51 -2.19 -16.09 9.05
CA GLY A 51 -0.99 -16.42 8.26
C GLY A 51 -0.70 -15.50 7.08
N GLN A 52 -1.45 -14.41 6.91
CA GLN A 52 -1.29 -13.44 5.83
C GLN A 52 0.16 -12.97 5.65
N ASN A 53 0.87 -12.71 6.75
CA ASN A 53 2.27 -12.27 6.72
C ASN A 53 3.18 -13.32 6.11
N VAL A 54 2.98 -14.57 6.49
CA VAL A 54 3.77 -15.68 5.98
C VAL A 54 3.56 -15.82 4.49
N VAL A 55 2.29 -15.73 4.03
CA VAL A 55 1.94 -15.80 2.61
C VAL A 55 2.56 -14.64 1.83
N ASN A 56 2.38 -13.41 2.29
CA ASN A 56 2.90 -12.22 1.60
C ASN A 56 4.43 -12.21 1.57
N LEU A 57 5.07 -12.54 2.69
CA LEU A 57 6.53 -12.57 2.78
C LEU A 57 7.12 -13.72 1.95
N SER A 58 6.48 -14.89 1.94
CA SER A 58 6.90 -16.02 1.10
C SER A 58 6.78 -15.69 -0.38
N LEU A 59 5.66 -15.06 -0.79
CA LEU A 59 5.43 -14.68 -2.18
C LEU A 59 6.46 -13.67 -2.65
N LEU A 60 6.73 -12.64 -1.84
CA LEU A 60 7.80 -11.68 -2.12
C LEU A 60 9.18 -12.35 -2.15
N GLY A 61 9.47 -13.23 -1.20
CA GLY A 61 10.73 -13.97 -1.14
C GLY A 61 10.95 -14.85 -2.37
N ILE A 62 9.93 -15.57 -2.84
CA ILE A 62 9.98 -16.37 -4.05
C ILE A 62 10.20 -15.47 -5.28
N ALA A 63 9.49 -14.35 -5.38
CA ALA A 63 9.65 -13.42 -6.50
C ALA A 63 11.07 -12.85 -6.57
N VAL A 64 11.63 -12.40 -5.42
CA VAL A 64 13.00 -11.92 -5.33
C VAL A 64 14.01 -13.04 -5.65
N PHE A 65 13.77 -14.25 -5.17
CA PHE A 65 14.62 -15.41 -5.47
C PHE A 65 14.65 -15.72 -6.98
N CYS A 66 13.49 -15.72 -7.65
CA CYS A 66 13.41 -15.86 -9.10
C CYS A 66 14.17 -14.75 -9.83
N CYS A 67 14.09 -13.50 -9.35
CA CYS A 67 14.87 -12.39 -9.90
C CYS A 67 16.37 -12.60 -9.75
N VAL A 68 16.83 -13.08 -8.60
CA VAL A 68 18.26 -13.39 -8.38
C VAL A 68 18.76 -14.48 -9.36
N LEU A 69 17.96 -15.53 -9.59
CA LEU A 69 18.30 -16.56 -10.57
C LEU A 69 18.40 -15.97 -12.00
N LEU A 70 17.47 -15.09 -12.37
CA LEU A 70 17.51 -14.39 -13.67
C LEU A 70 18.77 -13.53 -13.84
N VAL A 71 19.23 -12.87 -12.75
CA VAL A 71 20.45 -12.04 -12.77
C VAL A 71 21.72 -12.89 -12.87
N ILE A 72 21.74 -14.09 -12.26
CA ILE A 72 22.90 -14.99 -12.29
C ILE A 72 23.08 -15.59 -13.70
N ASP A 73 22.01 -16.14 -14.28
CA ASP A 73 22.04 -16.76 -15.59
C ASP A 73 20.68 -16.56 -16.30
N GLY A 74 20.54 -15.41 -16.95
CA GLY A 74 19.30 -15.01 -17.62
C GLY A 74 18.92 -15.94 -18.78
N ALA A 75 19.91 -16.49 -19.50
CA ALA A 75 19.65 -17.38 -20.63
C ALA A 75 19.03 -18.71 -20.17
N ARG A 76 19.53 -19.27 -19.07
CA ARG A 76 19.05 -20.53 -18.51
C ARG A 76 17.69 -20.39 -17.83
N PHE A 77 17.45 -19.29 -17.15
CA PHE A 77 16.26 -19.06 -16.31
C PHE A 77 15.21 -18.16 -16.95
N GLN A 78 15.31 -17.86 -18.23
CA GLN A 78 14.37 -16.98 -18.97
C GLN A 78 12.90 -17.36 -18.77
N HIS A 79 12.59 -18.65 -18.61
CA HIS A 79 11.24 -19.15 -18.33
C HIS A 79 10.66 -18.71 -16.99
N LEU A 80 11.50 -18.22 -16.05
CA LEU A 80 11.04 -17.66 -14.76
C LEU A 80 10.50 -16.24 -14.89
N PHE A 81 10.78 -15.53 -15.98
CA PHE A 81 10.32 -14.15 -16.17
C PHE A 81 8.78 -14.01 -16.07
N PRO A 82 7.96 -14.81 -16.79
CA PRO A 82 6.51 -14.77 -16.62
C PRO A 82 6.06 -15.13 -15.19
N VAL A 83 6.81 -15.98 -14.50
CA VAL A 83 6.50 -16.33 -13.10
C VAL A 83 6.69 -15.11 -12.21
N VAL A 84 7.76 -14.34 -12.37
CA VAL A 84 7.99 -13.09 -11.62
C VAL A 84 6.85 -12.09 -11.87
N VAL A 85 6.40 -11.95 -13.11
CA VAL A 85 5.26 -11.08 -13.45
C VAL A 85 3.99 -11.51 -12.71
N ILE A 86 3.65 -12.79 -12.75
CA ILE A 86 2.45 -13.32 -12.06
C ILE A 86 2.55 -13.12 -10.55
N LEU A 87 3.72 -13.40 -9.96
CA LEU A 87 3.95 -13.21 -8.52
C LEU A 87 3.83 -11.73 -8.13
N ALA A 88 4.37 -10.81 -8.94
CA ALA A 88 4.26 -9.37 -8.69
C ALA A 88 2.80 -8.87 -8.76
N LEU A 89 2.03 -9.33 -9.76
CA LEU A 89 0.61 -9.02 -9.89
C LEU A 89 -0.19 -9.52 -8.68
N LEU A 90 0.02 -10.76 -8.28
CA LEU A 90 -0.64 -11.35 -7.10
C LEU A 90 -0.26 -10.62 -5.82
N PHE A 91 1.02 -10.28 -5.67
CA PHE A 91 1.51 -9.58 -4.49
C PHE A 91 0.88 -8.18 -4.35
N GLY A 92 0.71 -7.44 -5.46
CA GLY A 92 0.04 -6.14 -5.45
C GLY A 92 -1.41 -6.22 -4.96
N VAL A 93 -2.15 -7.25 -5.37
CA VAL A 93 -3.51 -7.51 -4.88
C VAL A 93 -3.50 -7.84 -3.38
N LEU A 94 -2.67 -8.79 -2.96
CA LEU A 94 -2.58 -9.25 -1.58
C LEU A 94 -2.08 -8.17 -0.62
N LEU A 95 -1.27 -7.23 -1.11
CA LEU A 95 -0.78 -6.08 -0.35
C LEU A 95 -1.92 -5.15 0.05
N ILE A 96 -2.88 -4.90 -0.84
CA ILE A 96 -3.93 -3.89 -0.65
C ILE A 96 -5.20 -4.45 0.01
N ILE A 97 -5.47 -5.74 -0.11
CA ILE A 97 -6.68 -6.38 0.46
C ILE A 97 -6.86 -6.08 1.96
N PRO A 98 -5.82 -6.18 2.83
CA PRO A 98 -6.00 -5.99 4.27
C PRO A 98 -6.07 -4.51 4.70
N ILE A 99 -5.83 -3.57 3.80
CA ILE A 99 -5.80 -2.16 4.12
C ILE A 99 -7.21 -1.57 4.00
N GLY A 100 -7.66 -0.86 5.02
CA GLY A 100 -8.98 -0.22 5.04
C GLY A 100 -9.03 1.06 4.23
N GLY A 101 -10.24 1.49 3.82
CA GLY A 101 -10.45 2.71 3.04
C GLY A 101 -9.88 3.99 3.68
N ALA A 102 -9.90 4.06 5.01
CA ALA A 102 -9.37 5.21 5.75
C ALA A 102 -7.85 5.40 5.58
N ASP A 103 -7.09 4.31 5.38
CA ASP A 103 -5.64 4.35 5.20
C ASP A 103 -5.24 4.42 3.70
N MET A 104 -6.21 4.37 2.77
CA MET A 104 -5.96 4.36 1.33
C MET A 104 -5.18 5.58 0.81
N PRO A 105 -5.42 6.83 1.27
CA PRO A 105 -4.64 7.96 0.78
C PRO A 105 -3.14 7.79 0.98
N THR A 106 -2.72 7.28 2.15
CA THR A 106 -1.31 7.00 2.45
C THR A 106 -0.75 5.90 1.54
N VAL A 107 -1.54 4.85 1.31
CA VAL A 107 -1.16 3.72 0.45
C VAL A 107 -1.01 4.15 -1.01
N ILE A 108 -1.92 4.99 -1.51
CA ILE A 108 -1.84 5.53 -2.88
C ILE A 108 -0.56 6.34 -3.05
N SER A 109 -0.21 7.18 -2.07
CA SER A 109 1.04 7.94 -2.09
C SER A 109 2.28 7.03 -2.06
N LEU A 110 2.22 5.92 -1.33
CA LEU A 110 3.28 4.91 -1.31
C LEU A 110 3.39 4.17 -2.65
N LEU A 111 2.27 3.79 -3.26
CA LEU A 111 2.25 3.17 -4.59
C LEU A 111 2.81 4.12 -5.65
N ASN A 112 2.54 5.43 -5.55
CA ASN A 112 3.16 6.44 -6.41
C ASN A 112 4.68 6.44 -6.25
N SER A 113 5.20 6.33 -5.01
CA SER A 113 6.64 6.19 -4.78
C SER A 113 7.22 4.95 -5.46
N TYR A 114 6.53 3.82 -5.41
CA TYR A 114 6.96 2.60 -6.10
C TYR A 114 6.93 2.74 -7.63
N ALA A 115 5.95 3.46 -8.17
CA ALA A 115 5.89 3.78 -9.59
C ALA A 115 7.09 4.64 -10.01
N GLY A 116 7.44 5.66 -9.22
CA GLY A 116 8.64 6.48 -9.46
C GLY A 116 9.93 5.66 -9.43
N LEU A 117 10.08 4.74 -8.47
CA LEU A 117 11.24 3.83 -8.40
C LEU A 117 11.29 2.86 -9.58
N SER A 118 10.14 2.35 -10.03
CA SER A 118 10.05 1.54 -11.24
C SER A 118 10.51 2.33 -12.48
N ALA A 119 10.10 3.60 -12.60
CA ALA A 119 10.56 4.48 -13.68
C ALA A 119 12.08 4.74 -13.64
N VAL A 120 12.67 4.87 -12.44
CA VAL A 120 14.15 4.95 -12.29
C VAL A 120 14.82 3.69 -12.82
N ALA A 121 14.32 2.52 -12.42
CA ALA A 121 14.88 1.23 -12.85
C ALA A 121 14.80 1.07 -14.38
N MET A 122 13.66 1.41 -14.99
CA MET A 122 13.48 1.43 -16.44
C MET A 122 14.46 2.44 -17.09
N GLY A 123 14.64 3.62 -16.46
CA GLY A 123 15.57 4.62 -16.94
C GLY A 123 17.02 4.10 -17.03
N PHE A 124 17.43 3.26 -16.08
CA PHE A 124 18.75 2.59 -16.14
C PHE A 124 18.83 1.58 -17.29
N VAL A 125 17.79 0.78 -17.49
CA VAL A 125 17.75 -0.20 -18.59
C VAL A 125 17.80 0.49 -19.97
N MET A 126 17.08 1.61 -20.10
CA MET A 126 17.03 2.38 -21.35
C MET A 126 18.18 3.38 -21.52
N GLY A 127 19.04 3.55 -20.52
CA GLY A 127 20.07 4.61 -20.54
C GLY A 127 19.50 6.04 -20.57
N ASN A 128 18.24 6.23 -20.15
CA ASN A 128 17.53 7.50 -20.24
C ASN A 128 17.64 8.31 -18.95
N LYS A 129 18.53 9.31 -18.96
CA LYS A 129 18.80 10.18 -17.81
C LYS A 129 17.57 10.98 -17.36
N LEU A 130 16.72 11.42 -18.31
CA LEU A 130 15.51 12.16 -17.98
C LEU A 130 14.52 11.28 -17.20
N LEU A 131 14.34 10.03 -17.61
CA LEU A 131 13.46 9.08 -16.92
C LEU A 131 13.99 8.75 -15.52
N ILE A 132 15.32 8.63 -15.36
CA ILE A 132 15.94 8.43 -14.03
C ILE A 132 15.65 9.60 -13.11
N THR A 133 15.89 10.84 -13.59
CA THR A 133 15.69 12.03 -12.74
C THR A 133 14.22 12.28 -12.43
N ALA A 134 13.33 12.16 -13.41
CA ALA A 134 11.89 12.32 -13.21
C ALA A 134 11.33 11.25 -12.25
N GLY A 135 11.70 9.99 -12.44
CA GLY A 135 11.29 8.90 -11.56
C GLY A 135 11.83 9.05 -10.13
N ALA A 136 13.06 9.54 -9.96
CA ALA A 136 13.63 9.79 -8.64
C ALA A 136 12.90 10.93 -7.91
N LEU A 137 12.54 12.00 -8.60
CA LEU A 137 11.75 13.10 -8.04
C LEU A 137 10.35 12.63 -7.65
N ASP A 138 9.67 11.91 -8.54
CA ASP A 138 8.33 11.37 -8.28
C ASP A 138 8.35 10.36 -7.14
N GLY A 139 9.26 9.41 -7.15
CA GLY A 139 9.40 8.40 -6.09
C GLY A 139 9.69 9.01 -4.72
N SER A 140 10.59 10.00 -4.65
CA SER A 140 10.91 10.69 -3.40
C SER A 140 9.75 11.54 -2.90
N SER A 141 9.03 12.25 -3.78
CA SER A 141 7.87 13.05 -3.41
C SER A 141 6.73 12.17 -2.85
N GLY A 142 6.45 11.03 -3.47
CA GLY A 142 5.48 10.05 -3.00
C GLY A 142 5.82 9.49 -1.62
N LEU A 143 7.09 9.16 -1.37
CA LEU A 143 7.56 8.67 -0.08
C LEU A 143 7.41 9.73 1.02
N ILE A 144 7.86 10.95 0.76
CA ILE A 144 7.75 12.07 1.71
C ILE A 144 6.28 12.35 2.04
N LEU A 145 5.43 12.41 1.02
CA LEU A 145 4.00 12.62 1.19
C LEU A 145 3.37 11.51 2.05
N SER A 146 3.71 10.24 1.78
CA SER A 146 3.22 9.11 2.57
C SER A 146 3.61 9.21 4.04
N ILE A 147 4.85 9.63 4.36
CA ILE A 147 5.32 9.83 5.74
C ILE A 147 4.55 10.97 6.41
N ILE A 148 4.35 12.10 5.71
CA ILE A 148 3.62 13.26 6.25
C ILE A 148 2.17 12.87 6.51
N MET A 149 1.53 12.17 5.59
CA MET A 149 0.14 11.70 5.76
C MET A 149 0.01 10.73 6.93
N CYS A 150 0.95 9.81 7.12
CA CYS A 150 0.95 8.92 8.29
C CYS A 150 0.99 9.72 9.59
N LYS A 151 1.84 10.74 9.67
CA LYS A 151 1.91 11.63 10.85
C LYS A 151 0.61 12.39 11.07
N ALA A 152 0.02 12.95 10.01
CA ALA A 152 -1.25 13.69 10.07
C ALA A 152 -2.41 12.80 10.54
N MET A 153 -2.41 11.52 10.15
CA MET A 153 -3.43 10.54 10.56
C MET A 153 -3.12 9.87 11.90
N ASN A 154 -2.08 10.30 12.60
CA ASN A 154 -1.58 9.68 13.83
C ASN A 154 -1.34 8.16 13.69
N ARG A 155 -0.79 7.76 12.55
CA ARG A 155 -0.44 6.38 12.21
C ARG A 155 1.08 6.23 12.07
N SER A 156 1.62 5.10 12.50
CA SER A 156 3.01 4.77 12.22
C SER A 156 3.17 4.39 10.75
N PHE A 157 4.13 5.02 10.06
CA PHE A 157 4.47 4.66 8.67
C PHE A 157 4.81 3.17 8.53
N ALA A 158 5.58 2.63 9.47
CA ALA A 158 5.89 1.21 9.52
C ALA A 158 4.61 0.35 9.66
N ASN A 159 3.64 0.76 10.47
CA ASN A 159 2.37 0.04 10.62
C ASN A 159 1.53 0.09 9.34
N VAL A 160 1.57 1.16 8.57
CA VAL A 160 0.88 1.23 7.28
C VAL A 160 1.60 0.39 6.24
N LEU A 161 2.93 0.47 6.16
CA LEU A 161 3.76 -0.31 5.25
C LEU A 161 3.70 -1.81 5.57
N PHE A 162 3.84 -2.16 6.86
CA PHE A 162 3.86 -3.54 7.36
C PHE A 162 2.51 -3.99 7.92
N GLY A 163 1.53 -3.13 8.04
CA GLY A 163 0.15 -3.49 8.35
C GLY A 163 -0.44 -4.40 7.27
N ALA A 164 0.02 -4.25 6.02
CA ALA A 164 -0.20 -5.23 4.97
C ALA A 164 0.51 -6.57 5.26
N PHE A 165 1.56 -6.58 6.07
CA PHE A 165 2.31 -7.76 6.52
C PHE A 165 1.86 -8.30 7.89
N GLY A 166 0.84 -7.69 8.53
CA GLY A 166 0.09 -8.21 9.66
C GLY A 166 0.53 -7.72 11.02
N LYS A 167 -0.13 -7.02 11.51
CA LYS A 167 -0.83 -6.72 12.75
C LYS A 167 -1.51 -5.39 12.46
N VAL A 168 -2.74 -5.47 11.98
CA VAL A 168 -3.68 -4.52 12.50
C VAL A 168 -3.50 -4.63 14.01
N GLN A 169 -2.62 -3.82 14.59
CA GLN A 169 -2.92 -3.36 15.91
C GLN A 169 -4.28 -2.68 15.70
N ARG A 170 -5.36 -3.47 15.88
CA ARG A 170 -6.41 -2.92 16.66
C ARG A 170 -5.62 -2.18 17.73
N ALA A 171 -5.65 -0.84 17.70
CA ALA A 171 -5.68 -0.17 18.98
C ALA A 171 -6.77 -0.98 19.68
N GLU A 172 -6.38 -1.93 20.51
CA GLU A 172 -7.02 -2.13 21.75
C GLU A 172 -6.96 -0.72 22.32
N ALA A 173 -7.92 0.12 21.88
CA ALA A 173 -8.54 1.01 22.81
C ALA A 173 -8.68 0.09 24.00
N ALA A 174 -7.77 0.29 24.96
CA ALA A 174 -7.91 -0.35 26.23
C ALA A 174 -9.41 -0.29 26.46
N ALA A 175 -10.05 -1.44 26.39
CA ALA A 175 -11.40 -1.58 26.85
C ALA A 175 -11.27 -1.41 28.37
N GLU A 176 -10.90 -0.18 28.75
CA GLU A 176 -11.40 0.36 29.97
C GLU A 176 -12.88 0.09 29.84
N ASN A 177 -13.39 -0.73 30.72
CA ASN A 177 -14.80 -0.92 30.94
C ASN A 177 -15.41 0.43 31.29
N LYS A 178 -15.44 1.35 30.31
CA LYS A 178 -16.16 2.61 30.43
C LYS A 178 -17.61 2.21 30.41
N ILE A 179 -18.23 2.32 31.58
CA ILE A 179 -19.66 2.13 31.72
C ILE A 179 -20.32 3.13 30.78
N ILE A 180 -20.77 2.65 29.63
CA ILE A 180 -21.53 3.45 28.67
C ILE A 180 -22.88 3.70 29.30
N ARG A 181 -23.12 4.92 29.75
CA ARG A 181 -24.44 5.34 30.21
C ARG A 181 -25.29 5.67 28.98
N SER A 182 -26.40 4.97 28.84
CA SER A 182 -27.44 5.36 27.89
C SER A 182 -28.08 6.66 28.41
N ALA A 183 -28.11 7.69 27.59
CA ALA A 183 -28.73 8.97 27.91
C ALA A 183 -29.79 9.30 26.88
N THR A 184 -30.89 9.91 27.33
CA THR A 184 -31.93 10.43 26.44
C THR A 184 -31.52 11.79 25.87
N PRO A 185 -32.13 12.27 24.76
CA PRO A 185 -31.88 13.61 24.25
C PRO A 185 -32.13 14.71 25.30
N ARG A 186 -33.04 14.48 26.22
CA ARG A 186 -33.36 15.41 27.32
C ARG A 186 -32.23 15.49 28.34
N ASP A 187 -31.65 14.35 28.70
CA ASP A 187 -30.49 14.31 29.63
C ASP A 187 -29.28 15.01 29.00
N ALA A 188 -29.09 14.86 27.68
CA ALA A 188 -28.02 15.53 26.95
C ALA A 188 -28.25 17.05 26.91
N ALA A 189 -29.49 17.52 26.74
CA ALA A 189 -29.83 18.93 26.75
C ALA A 189 -29.58 19.56 28.12
N GLU A 190 -29.96 18.89 29.21
CA GLU A 190 -29.72 19.33 30.57
C GLU A 190 -28.21 19.43 30.91
N LEU A 191 -27.42 18.49 30.42
CA LEU A 191 -25.95 18.52 30.55
C LEU A 191 -25.33 19.70 29.79
N MET A 192 -25.86 20.00 28.56
CA MET A 192 -25.37 21.12 27.75
C MET A 192 -25.77 22.48 28.36
N GLU A 193 -26.95 22.58 28.97
CA GLU A 193 -27.43 23.81 29.60
C GLU A 193 -26.55 24.21 30.79
N ASN A 194 -26.02 23.23 31.54
CA ASN A 194 -25.14 23.44 32.67
C ASN A 194 -23.65 23.54 32.31
N ALA A 195 -23.28 23.35 31.05
CA ALA A 195 -21.91 23.37 30.59
C ALA A 195 -21.45 24.82 30.29
N SER A 196 -20.28 25.21 30.76
CA SER A 196 -19.65 26.49 30.42
C SER A 196 -19.07 26.53 29.00
N LEU A 197 -18.77 25.39 28.40
CA LEU A 197 -18.24 25.22 27.07
C LEU A 197 -18.72 23.90 26.47
N VAL A 198 -19.34 23.95 25.29
CA VAL A 198 -19.73 22.77 24.52
C VAL A 198 -18.89 22.70 23.25
N VAL A 199 -18.13 21.64 23.07
CA VAL A 199 -17.34 21.40 21.85
C VAL A 199 -17.96 20.25 21.07
N ILE A 200 -18.41 20.53 19.84
CA ILE A 200 -18.97 19.54 18.94
C ILE A 200 -17.87 19.04 18.00
N VAL A 201 -17.55 17.77 18.09
CA VAL A 201 -16.58 17.12 17.19
C VAL A 201 -17.36 16.22 16.24
N PRO A 202 -17.64 16.71 15.00
CA PRO A 202 -18.37 15.92 14.03
C PRO A 202 -17.57 14.69 13.61
N GLY A 203 -18.24 13.56 13.55
CA GLY A 203 -17.60 12.29 13.18
C GLY A 203 -18.52 11.46 12.28
N TYR A 204 -18.08 10.24 11.96
CA TYR A 204 -18.80 9.33 11.08
C TYR A 204 -20.25 9.07 11.53
N GLY A 205 -20.50 9.01 12.83
CA GLY A 205 -21.85 8.81 13.38
C GLY A 205 -22.83 9.92 12.98
N MET A 206 -22.40 11.18 12.96
CA MET A 206 -23.24 12.30 12.50
C MET A 206 -23.51 12.21 10.99
N ALA A 207 -22.49 11.84 10.20
CA ALA A 207 -22.65 11.68 8.75
C ALA A 207 -23.66 10.57 8.40
N VAL A 208 -23.65 9.45 9.13
CA VAL A 208 -24.61 8.34 8.95
C VAL A 208 -26.01 8.71 9.40
N ALA A 209 -26.13 9.50 10.48
CA ALA A 209 -27.41 9.98 10.98
C ALA A 209 -27.99 11.13 10.17
N GLN A 210 -27.24 11.68 9.20
CA GLN A 210 -27.61 12.87 8.41
C GLN A 210 -27.97 14.07 9.29
N ALA A 211 -27.27 14.21 10.41
CA ALA A 211 -27.50 15.26 11.42
C ALA A 211 -26.60 16.48 11.21
#